data_5e9fdf3d0ae47b72f55a65e404d9a1a5
#
_entry.id   5e9fdf3d0ae47b72f55a65e404d9a1a5
#
_cell.length_a   1.000
_cell.length_b   1.000
_cell.length_c   1.000
_cell.angle_alpha   90.00
_cell.angle_beta   90.00
_cell.angle_gamma   90.00
#
_symmetry.space_group_name_H-M   'P 1'
#
loop_
_entity.id
_entity.type
_entity.pdbx_description
1 polymer ?
#
loop_
_entity_poly.entity_id
_entity_poly.type
_entity_poly.pdbx_seq_one_letter_code
_entity_poly.pdbx_strand_id
1 'polypeptide(L)'
;KIDFFKSNSGINSIDYNAVSGQLTILNGKQQILCQRDDPKFNLFKEFGVIEEDVQYIRDLLHQTSVQNKEISVQIKATVENDSQMYKLKLHTLWSPMKKDVYIGIIGYFDTVKQKK
;
A
#
# COMPACT_ATOMS: atom_id res chain seq x y z
N LYS A 1 -21.32 -3.67 10.20
CA LYS A 1 -20.70 -3.35 10.16
C LYS A 1 -19.80 -3.63 9.26
N ILE A 2 -19.16 -4.25 9.15
CA ILE A 2 -18.26 -4.51 8.31
C ILE A 2 -18.73 -4.71 6.95
N ASP A 3 -19.93 -4.65 6.71
CA ASP A 3 -20.48 -4.75 5.40
C ASP A 3 -19.94 -3.72 4.44
N PHE A 4 -19.43 -2.62 4.98
CA PHE A 4 -18.83 -1.64 4.12
C PHE A 4 -17.71 -2.25 3.30
N PHE A 5 -16.84 -3.04 3.92
CA PHE A 5 -15.74 -3.65 3.19
C PHE A 5 -16.21 -4.76 2.28
N LYS A 6 -17.24 -5.45 2.64
CA LYS A 6 -17.73 -6.49 1.77
C LYS A 6 -18.32 -5.94 0.49
N SER A 7 -19.01 -4.83 0.59
CA SER A 7 -19.63 -4.26 -0.60
C SER A 7 -18.61 -3.58 -1.50
N ASN A 8 -17.40 -3.36 -0.99
CA ASN A 8 -16.33 -2.75 -1.78
C ASN A 8 -15.27 -3.80 -2.07
N SER A 9 -15.69 -4.84 -2.75
CA SER A 9 -14.85 -6.01 -2.93
C SER A 9 -13.56 -5.79 -3.71
N GLY A 10 -13.37 -4.66 -4.32
CA GLY A 10 -12.14 -4.39 -5.03
C GLY A 10 -11.03 -3.79 -4.18
N ILE A 11 -11.36 -3.41 -2.95
CA ILE A 11 -10.38 -2.72 -2.11
C ILE A 11 -9.43 -3.68 -1.45
N ASN A 12 -8.15 -3.47 -1.66
CA ASN A 12 -7.10 -4.29 -1.06
C ASN A 12 -6.36 -3.43 -0.04
N SER A 13 -5.86 -4.06 1.02
CA SER A 13 -5.19 -3.34 2.09
C SER A 13 -3.73 -3.76 2.22
N ILE A 14 -2.92 -2.83 2.71
CA ILE A 14 -1.49 -3.03 2.91
C ILE A 14 -1.18 -2.72 4.37
N ASP A 15 -0.43 -3.60 5.00
CA ASP A 15 0.00 -3.40 6.38
C ASP A 15 1.48 -3.76 6.42
N TYR A 16 2.32 -2.78 6.68
CA TYR A 16 3.76 -2.97 6.70
C TYR A 16 4.33 -2.50 8.03
N ASN A 17 5.05 -3.41 8.71
CA ASN A 17 5.71 -3.10 9.96
C ASN A 17 7.19 -2.85 9.66
N ALA A 18 7.61 -1.60 9.74
CA ALA A 18 8.99 -1.25 9.40
C ALA A 18 10.00 -1.71 10.45
N VAL A 19 9.53 -1.96 11.66
CA VAL A 19 10.42 -2.43 12.72
C VAL A 19 10.80 -3.89 12.50
N SER A 20 9.82 -4.74 12.18
CA SER A 20 10.08 -6.15 11.92
C SER A 20 10.35 -6.45 10.45
N GLY A 21 9.94 -5.56 9.57
CA GLY A 21 10.07 -5.80 8.13
C GLY A 21 8.96 -6.63 7.55
N GLN A 22 7.92 -6.92 8.32
CA GLN A 22 6.88 -7.82 7.85
C GLN A 22 5.79 -7.10 7.07
N LEU A 23 5.43 -7.67 5.94
CA LEU A 23 4.43 -7.13 5.04
C LEU A 23 3.24 -8.07 4.95
N THR A 24 2.03 -7.53 5.01
CA THR A 24 0.81 -8.30 4.80
C THR A 24 -0.09 -7.54 3.85
N ILE A 25 -0.59 -8.22 2.83
CA ILE A 25 -1.52 -7.63 1.89
C ILE A 25 -2.76 -8.50 1.84
N LEU A 26 -3.91 -7.87 2.02
CA LEU A 26 -5.19 -8.57 1.99
C LEU A 26 -6.02 -8.06 0.83
N ASN A 27 -6.81 -8.96 0.26
CA ASN A 27 -7.72 -8.53 -0.79
C ASN A 27 -9.03 -8.00 -0.16
N GLY A 28 -9.97 -7.58 -0.99
CA GLY A 28 -11.21 -7.01 -0.52
C GLY A 28 -12.06 -7.95 0.30
N LYS A 29 -11.77 -9.24 0.25
CA LYS A 29 -12.48 -10.23 1.05
C LYS A 29 -11.69 -10.62 2.30
N GLN A 30 -10.66 -9.88 2.62
CA GLN A 30 -9.81 -10.11 3.79
C GLN A 30 -9.01 -11.40 3.69
N GLN A 31 -8.77 -11.87 2.49
CA GLN A 31 -7.90 -13.03 2.26
C GLN A 31 -6.48 -12.54 2.03
N ILE A 32 -5.51 -13.30 2.50
CA ILE A 32 -4.11 -12.92 2.36
C ILE A 32 -3.65 -13.11 0.92
N LEU A 33 -3.22 -12.03 0.30
CA LEU A 33 -2.61 -12.08 -1.02
C LEU A 33 -1.11 -12.28 -0.91
N CYS A 34 -0.51 -11.70 0.12
CA CYS A 34 0.93 -11.76 0.30
C CYS A 34 1.24 -11.52 1.76
N GLN A 35 2.11 -12.35 2.32
CA GLN A 35 2.58 -12.15 3.69
C GLN A 35 3.99 -12.68 3.76
N ARG A 36 4.93 -11.79 4.03
CA ARG A 36 6.33 -12.18 4.04
C ARG A 36 7.17 -11.08 4.68
N ASP A 37 8.45 -11.38 4.86
CA ASP A 37 9.42 -10.38 5.29
C ASP A 37 9.82 -9.57 4.07
N ASP A 38 9.78 -8.26 4.21
CA ASP A 38 10.13 -7.36 3.11
C ASP A 38 10.79 -6.11 3.69
N PRO A 39 12.00 -6.27 4.25
CA PRO A 39 12.63 -5.19 5.00
C PRO A 39 12.87 -3.92 4.19
N LYS A 40 12.91 -4.02 2.86
CA LYS A 40 13.13 -2.85 2.03
C LYS A 40 11.88 -2.37 1.33
N PHE A 41 10.74 -2.96 1.69
CA PHE A 41 9.46 -2.58 1.11
C PHE A 41 9.47 -2.64 -0.42
N ASN A 42 9.78 -3.82 -0.94
CA ASN A 42 9.89 -4.04 -2.38
C ASN A 42 8.65 -4.66 -3.00
N LEU A 43 7.53 -4.61 -2.30
CA LEU A 43 6.34 -5.33 -2.73
C LEU A 43 5.87 -4.97 -4.14
N PHE A 44 6.10 -3.73 -4.55
CA PHE A 44 5.56 -3.29 -5.83
C PHE A 44 6.17 -4.00 -7.02
N LYS A 45 7.39 -4.49 -6.87
CA LYS A 45 8.01 -5.24 -7.96
C LYS A 45 7.27 -6.54 -8.22
N GLU A 46 6.72 -7.14 -7.19
CA GLU A 46 5.97 -8.37 -7.36
C GLU A 46 4.69 -8.16 -8.10
N PHE A 47 4.13 -6.99 -8.01
CA PHE A 47 2.88 -6.70 -8.69
C PHE A 47 3.10 -6.06 -10.05
N GLY A 48 4.29 -6.21 -10.60
CA GLY A 48 4.56 -5.76 -11.95
C GLY A 48 4.61 -4.26 -12.15
N VAL A 49 4.81 -3.51 -11.08
CA VAL A 49 4.93 -2.05 -11.18
C VAL A 49 6.29 -1.75 -11.78
N ILE A 50 6.33 -0.88 -12.79
CA ILE A 50 7.61 -0.56 -13.42
C ILE A 50 8.52 0.20 -12.47
N GLU A 51 9.82 0.08 -12.71
CA GLU A 51 10.81 0.63 -11.81
C GLU A 51 10.67 2.14 -11.60
N GLU A 52 10.30 2.85 -12.64
CA GLU A 52 10.06 4.28 -12.53
C GLU A 52 8.99 4.61 -11.50
N ASP A 53 7.90 3.85 -11.52
CA ASP A 53 6.81 4.09 -10.58
C ASP A 53 7.18 3.66 -9.17
N VAL A 54 7.95 2.58 -9.05
CA VAL A 54 8.44 2.14 -7.75
C VAL A 54 9.30 3.23 -7.13
N GLN A 55 10.19 3.82 -7.93
CA GLN A 55 11.07 4.87 -7.43
C GLN A 55 10.29 6.12 -7.06
N TYR A 56 9.28 6.44 -7.85
CA TYR A 56 8.43 7.59 -7.57
C TYR A 56 7.73 7.42 -6.21
N ILE A 57 7.20 6.23 -5.96
CA ILE A 57 6.54 5.95 -4.68
C ILE A 57 7.55 6.07 -3.53
N ARG A 58 8.75 5.54 -3.71
CA ARG A 58 9.78 5.64 -2.69
C ARG A 58 10.14 7.08 -2.38
N ASP A 59 10.26 7.89 -3.42
CA ASP A 59 10.60 9.29 -3.24
C ASP A 59 9.50 10.01 -2.46
N LEU A 60 8.24 9.71 -2.77
CA LEU A 60 7.13 10.30 -2.04
C LEU A 60 7.13 9.87 -0.58
N LEU A 61 7.42 8.58 -0.34
CA LEU A 61 7.47 8.09 1.04
C LEU A 61 8.57 8.77 1.83
N HIS A 62 9.72 9.04 1.20
CA HIS A 62 10.81 9.73 1.87
C HIS A 62 10.46 11.17 2.20
N GLN A 63 9.48 11.73 1.53
CA GLN A 63 9.03 13.09 1.80
C GLN A 63 7.96 13.17 2.87
N THR A 64 7.45 12.03 3.36
CA THR A 64 6.47 12.05 4.41
C THR A 64 7.11 12.41 5.74
N SER A 65 6.29 12.92 6.65
CA SER A 65 6.75 13.32 7.96
C SER A 65 5.58 13.17 8.94
N VAL A 66 5.82 13.48 10.19
CA VAL A 66 4.76 13.41 11.19
C VAL A 66 3.60 14.34 10.82
N GLN A 67 3.90 15.44 10.15
CA GLN A 67 2.87 16.39 9.76
C GLN A 67 2.24 16.04 8.41
N ASN A 68 2.94 15.31 7.57
CA ASN A 68 2.46 15.00 6.23
C ASN A 68 2.64 13.51 5.96
N LYS A 69 1.67 12.74 6.42
CA LYS A 69 1.79 11.28 6.47
C LYS A 69 1.26 10.55 5.24
N GLU A 70 0.49 11.21 4.42
CA GLU A 70 -0.28 10.51 3.40
C GLU A 70 0.22 10.78 2.00
N ILE A 71 0.26 9.74 1.17
CA ILE A 71 0.51 9.92 -0.26
C ILE A 71 -0.59 9.21 -1.03
N SER A 72 -0.85 9.67 -2.24
CA SER A 72 -1.88 9.13 -3.08
C SER A 72 -1.37 9.17 -4.52
N VAL A 73 -1.35 8.01 -5.19
CA VAL A 73 -0.86 7.91 -6.56
C VAL A 73 -1.70 6.94 -7.35
N GLN A 74 -1.55 6.97 -8.65
CA GLN A 74 -2.17 5.97 -9.53
C GLN A 74 -1.05 5.26 -10.24
N ILE A 75 -1.09 3.93 -10.22
CA ILE A 75 -0.06 3.12 -10.84
C ILE A 75 -0.69 1.95 -11.58
N LYS A 76 0.05 1.41 -12.53
CA LYS A 76 -0.37 0.20 -13.21
C LYS A 76 0.26 -0.98 -12.51
N ALA A 77 -0.55 -1.96 -12.17
CA ALA A 77 -0.07 -3.13 -11.45
C ALA A 77 -0.86 -4.35 -11.88
N THR A 78 -0.34 -5.54 -11.57
CA THR A 78 -1.00 -6.80 -11.84
C THR A 78 -1.27 -7.49 -10.52
N VAL A 79 -2.54 -7.65 -10.19
CA VAL A 79 -2.95 -8.28 -8.95
C VAL A 79 -3.83 -9.47 -9.32
N GLU A 80 -3.46 -10.64 -8.85
CA GLU A 80 -4.19 -11.87 -9.15
C GLU A 80 -4.43 -12.03 -10.66
N ASN A 81 -3.38 -11.81 -11.44
CA ASN A 81 -3.40 -11.96 -12.89
C ASN A 81 -4.25 -10.94 -13.63
N ASP A 82 -4.62 -9.87 -12.95
CA ASP A 82 -5.43 -8.82 -13.53
C ASP A 82 -4.62 -7.53 -13.56
N SER A 83 -4.27 -7.08 -14.77
CA SER A 83 -3.43 -5.90 -14.94
C SER A 83 -4.31 -4.69 -15.19
N GLN A 84 -4.24 -3.72 -14.30
CA GLN A 84 -5.08 -2.52 -14.37
C GLN A 84 -4.40 -1.34 -13.71
N MET A 85 -5.02 -0.18 -13.87
CA MET A 85 -4.61 0.99 -13.10
C MET A 85 -5.22 0.90 -11.70
N TYR A 86 -4.41 1.16 -10.70
CA TYR A 86 -4.85 1.16 -9.32
C TYR A 86 -4.61 2.52 -8.70
N LYS A 87 -5.53 2.92 -7.85
CA LYS A 87 -5.36 4.09 -7.02
C LYS A 87 -4.79 3.58 -5.70
N LEU A 88 -3.62 4.09 -5.34
CA LEU A 88 -2.89 3.65 -4.16
C LEU A 88 -2.84 4.79 -3.16
N LYS A 89 -3.24 4.52 -1.94
CA LYS A 89 -3.14 5.50 -0.87
C LYS A 89 -2.35 4.88 0.27
N LEU A 90 -1.26 5.52 0.65
CA LEU A 90 -0.40 5.04 1.72
C LEU A 90 -0.32 6.08 2.82
N HIS A 91 -0.22 5.60 4.03
CA HIS A 91 -0.19 6.43 5.22
C HIS A 91 0.94 5.94 6.10
N THR A 92 1.96 6.76 6.30
CA THR A 92 3.09 6.35 7.13
C THR A 92 2.71 6.44 8.60
N LEU A 93 3.28 5.54 9.39
CA LEU A 93 3.02 5.46 10.81
C LEU A 93 4.26 5.90 11.57
N TRP A 94 4.06 6.66 12.62
CA TRP A 94 5.16 7.22 13.40
C TRP A 94 4.99 6.88 14.86
N SER A 95 6.12 6.67 15.53
CA SER A 95 6.11 6.25 16.92
C SER A 95 5.49 7.30 17.83
N PRO A 96 4.55 6.92 18.68
CA PRO A 96 4.02 7.87 19.67
C PRO A 96 4.98 8.11 20.81
N MET A 97 5.98 7.25 20.95
CA MET A 97 6.94 7.33 22.04
C MET A 97 8.18 8.11 21.68
N LYS A 98 8.62 8.04 20.44
CA LYS A 98 9.82 8.71 19.99
C LYS A 98 9.49 9.62 18.84
N LYS A 99 9.92 10.86 18.96
CA LYS A 99 9.62 11.85 17.96
C LYS A 99 10.28 11.52 16.64
N ASP A 100 9.49 11.65 15.57
CA ASP A 100 10.00 11.48 14.20
C ASP A 100 10.60 10.12 13.87
N VAL A 101 10.15 9.08 14.57
CA VAL A 101 10.59 7.74 14.24
C VAL A 101 9.51 7.02 13.45
N TYR A 102 9.83 6.68 12.22
CA TYR A 102 8.95 5.96 11.31
C TYR A 102 8.86 4.50 11.72
N ILE A 103 7.65 3.96 11.80
CA ILE A 103 7.46 2.57 12.25
C ILE A 103 6.66 1.70 11.29
N GLY A 104 6.12 2.25 10.24
CA GLY A 104 5.41 1.40 9.28
C GLY A 104 4.55 2.17 8.32
N ILE A 105 3.75 1.41 7.56
CA ILE A 105 2.87 1.95 6.55
C ILE A 105 1.57 1.17 6.59
N ILE A 106 0.46 1.86 6.51
CA ILE A 106 -0.81 1.21 6.22
C ILE A 106 -1.37 1.88 4.98
N GLY A 107 -2.19 1.16 4.24
CA GLY A 107 -2.75 1.74 3.05
C GLY A 107 -3.73 0.82 2.38
N TYR A 108 -4.17 1.25 1.23
CA TYR A 108 -5.06 0.43 0.43
C TYR A 108 -4.93 0.81 -1.03
N PHE A 109 -5.37 -0.10 -1.89
CA PHE A 109 -5.38 0.17 -3.31
C PHE A 109 -6.63 -0.47 -3.92
N ASP A 110 -7.14 0.21 -4.94
CA ASP A 110 -8.36 -0.20 -5.58
C ASP A 110 -8.25 0.17 -7.05
N THR A 111 -9.00 -0.52 -7.87
CA THR A 111 -8.97 -0.23 -9.30
C THR A 111 -9.56 1.14 -9.56
N VAL A 112 -9.03 1.80 -10.57
CA VAL A 112 -9.56 3.08 -11.02
C VAL A 112 -10.72 2.77 -11.94
N LYS A 113 -11.91 3.17 -11.54
CA LYS A 113 -13.09 2.89 -12.34
C LYS A 113 -13.22 3.89 -13.44
N GLN A 114 -13.52 3.38 -14.62
CA GLN A 114 -13.71 4.25 -15.76
C GLN A 114 -15.13 4.75 -15.79
N LYS A 115 -15.26 6.03 -16.06
CA LYS A 115 -16.57 6.55 -16.19
C LYS A 115 -17.05 6.34 -17.57
N LYS A 116 -18.29 6.11 -17.71
CA LYS A 116 -18.81 5.88 -19.03
C LYS A 116 -19.41 7.13 -19.58
#